data_6facda6767e5bcb6eb4c95ec553db2fd
#
_entry.id   6facda6767e5bcb6eb4c95ec553db2fd
#
_cell.length_a   1.000
_cell.length_b   1.000
_cell.length_c   1.000
_cell.angle_alpha   90.00
_cell.angle_beta   90.00
_cell.angle_gamma   90.00
#
_symmetry.space_group_name_H-M   'P 1'
#
loop_
_entity.id
_entity.type
_entity.pdbx_description
1 polymer ?
#
loop_
_entity_poly.entity_id
_entity_poly.type
_entity_poly.pdbx_seq_one_letter_code
_entity_poly.pdbx_strand_id
1 'polypeptide(L)' 'MTDLQAAQEAVGVAQEALQAATRDRDAAVQAAYADGVPVPLIAAELGVHRQIVYRIIRRAQV' A
#
# COMPACT_ATOMS: atom_id res chain seq x y z
N MET A 1 30.19 -15.77 -7.69
CA MET A 1 28.78 -16.09 -7.88
C MET A 1 27.92 -15.73 -6.67
N THR A 2 28.56 -15.60 -5.53
CA THR A 2 27.89 -15.19 -4.30
C THR A 2 27.28 -13.80 -4.37
N ASP A 3 27.88 -12.89 -5.16
CA ASP A 3 27.40 -11.51 -5.25
C ASP A 3 26.02 -11.41 -5.93
N LEU A 4 25.78 -12.24 -6.95
CA LEU A 4 24.50 -12.27 -7.62
C LEU A 4 23.41 -12.85 -6.72
N GLN A 5 23.73 -13.88 -5.95
CA GLN A 5 22.79 -14.45 -4.98
C GLN A 5 22.45 -13.46 -3.90
N ALA A 6 23.43 -12.77 -3.33
CA ALA A 6 23.20 -11.77 -2.31
C ALA A 6 22.35 -10.63 -2.82
N ALA A 7 22.60 -10.17 -4.04
CA ALA A 7 21.78 -9.11 -4.67
C ALA A 7 20.34 -9.56 -4.88
N GLN A 8 20.14 -10.81 -5.30
CA GLN A 8 18.82 -11.37 -5.51
C GLN A 8 18.05 -11.51 -4.19
N GLU A 9 18.71 -11.96 -3.15
CA GLU A 9 18.11 -12.08 -1.81
C GLU A 9 17.74 -10.71 -1.27
N ALA A 10 18.59 -9.70 -1.44
CA ALA A 10 18.31 -8.34 -1.01
C ALA A 10 17.09 -7.76 -1.71
N VAL A 11 16.95 -8.02 -3.03
CA VAL A 11 15.77 -7.58 -3.79
C VAL A 11 14.52 -8.26 -3.27
N GLY A 12 14.57 -9.56 -2.97
CA GLY A 12 13.44 -10.30 -2.43
C GLY A 12 12.98 -9.75 -1.09
N VAL A 13 13.91 -9.45 -0.19
CA VAL A 13 13.59 -8.87 1.11
C VAL A 13 12.97 -7.49 0.95
N ALA A 14 13.50 -6.65 0.05
CA ALA A 14 12.96 -5.33 -0.21
C ALA A 14 11.54 -5.41 -0.78
N GLN A 15 11.28 -6.37 -1.69
CA GLN A 15 9.95 -6.55 -2.26
C GLN A 15 8.95 -7.02 -1.20
N GLU A 16 9.34 -7.90 -0.31
CA GLU A 16 8.47 -8.35 0.78
C GLU A 16 8.12 -7.22 1.73
N ALA A 17 9.10 -6.38 2.08
CA ALA A 17 8.87 -5.23 2.94
C ALA A 17 7.94 -4.23 2.27
N LEU A 18 8.10 -3.99 0.97
CA LEU A 18 7.23 -3.09 0.21
C LEU A 18 5.80 -3.62 0.15
N GLN A 19 5.63 -4.92 -0.08
CA GLN A 19 4.31 -5.54 -0.12
C GLN A 19 3.61 -5.47 1.24
N ALA A 20 4.35 -5.68 2.34
CA ALA A 20 3.79 -5.56 3.68
C ALA A 20 3.35 -4.12 3.96
N ALA A 21 4.17 -3.14 3.62
CA ALA A 21 3.82 -1.73 3.78
C ALA A 21 2.59 -1.34 2.95
N THR A 22 2.47 -1.88 1.73
CA THR A 22 1.32 -1.65 0.87
C THR A 22 0.05 -2.23 1.48
N ARG A 23 0.12 -3.45 2.02
CA ARG A 23 -1.03 -4.07 2.67
C ARG A 23 -1.47 -3.29 3.91
N ASP A 24 -0.52 -2.82 4.72
CA ASP A 24 -0.82 -2.03 5.90
C ASP A 24 -1.48 -0.71 5.52
N ARG A 25 -1.00 -0.06 4.46
CA ARG A 25 -1.60 1.16 3.95
C ARG A 25 -3.03 0.91 3.46
N ASP A 26 -3.24 -0.17 2.70
CA ASP A 26 -4.55 -0.51 2.17
C ASP A 26 -5.53 -0.80 3.31
N ALA A 27 -5.10 -1.51 4.35
CA ALA A 27 -5.94 -1.78 5.52
C ALA A 27 -6.31 -0.48 6.25
N ALA A 28 -5.36 0.44 6.40
CA ALA A 28 -5.62 1.72 7.04
C ALA A 28 -6.62 2.56 6.23
N VAL A 29 -6.51 2.55 4.89
CA VAL A 29 -7.45 3.24 4.01
C VAL A 29 -8.85 2.65 4.16
N GLN A 30 -8.97 1.33 4.17
CA GLN A 30 -10.26 0.66 4.32
C GLN A 30 -10.91 1.02 5.66
N ALA A 31 -10.12 1.00 6.74
CA ALA A 31 -10.62 1.35 8.08
C ALA A 31 -11.10 2.81 8.14
N ALA A 32 -10.32 3.73 7.58
CA ALA A 32 -10.69 5.13 7.56
C ALA A 32 -11.97 5.35 6.75
N TYR A 33 -12.09 4.69 5.60
CA TYR A 33 -13.27 4.80 4.77
C TYR A 33 -14.51 4.25 5.49
N ALA A 34 -14.38 3.12 6.17
CA ALA A 34 -15.47 2.52 6.94
C ALA A 34 -15.92 3.42 8.09
N ASP A 35 -14.98 4.19 8.66
CA ASP A 35 -15.28 5.15 9.73
C ASP A 35 -15.92 6.44 9.22
N GLY A 36 -16.10 6.57 7.91
CA GLY A 36 -16.74 7.74 7.31
C GLY A 36 -15.80 8.89 7.00
N VAL A 37 -14.48 8.66 6.99
CA VAL A 37 -13.52 9.70 6.63
C VAL A 37 -13.63 9.98 5.13
N PRO A 38 -13.76 11.24 4.70
CA PRO A 38 -13.88 11.56 3.28
C PRO A 38 -12.63 11.16 2.50
N VAL A 39 -12.84 10.63 1.28
CA VAL A 39 -11.74 10.19 0.41
C VAL A 39 -10.71 11.30 0.16
N PRO A 40 -11.12 12.56 -0.12
CA PRO A 40 -10.12 13.61 -0.31
C PRO A 40 -9.20 13.81 0.90
N LEU A 41 -9.73 13.64 2.11
CA LEU A 41 -8.93 13.77 3.32
C LEU A 41 -7.96 12.60 3.47
N ILE A 42 -8.40 11.38 3.17
CA ILE A 42 -7.54 10.20 3.19
C ILE A 42 -6.39 10.39 2.20
N ALA A 43 -6.70 10.84 0.99
CA ALA A 43 -5.70 11.07 -0.05
C ALA A 43 -4.68 12.14 0.39
N ALA A 44 -5.15 13.21 1.01
CA ALA A 44 -4.27 14.28 1.48
C ALA A 44 -3.31 13.78 2.56
N GLU A 45 -3.79 12.98 3.50
CA GLU A 45 -2.96 12.43 4.56
C GLU A 45 -1.89 11.48 4.03
N LEU A 46 -2.21 10.71 2.99
CA LEU A 46 -1.26 9.79 2.37
C LEU A 46 -0.33 10.46 1.37
N GLY A 47 -0.65 11.69 0.95
CA GLY A 47 0.13 12.37 -0.08
C GLY A 47 -0.05 11.74 -1.46
N VAL A 48 -1.21 11.18 -1.75
CA VAL A 48 -1.52 10.53 -3.02
C VAL A 48 -2.77 11.15 -3.65
N HIS A 49 -2.99 10.86 -4.94
CA HIS A 49 -4.18 11.31 -5.64
C HIS A 49 -5.41 10.51 -5.16
N ARG A 50 -6.58 11.16 -5.13
CA ARG A 50 -7.83 10.53 -4.68
C ARG A 50 -8.17 9.25 -5.47
N GLN A 51 -7.80 9.18 -6.74
CA GLN A 51 -8.05 8.00 -7.57
C GLN A 51 -7.34 6.76 -7.04
N ILE A 52 -6.18 6.94 -6.41
CA ILE A 52 -5.45 5.84 -5.78
C ILE A 52 -6.24 5.30 -4.60
N VAL A 53 -6.84 6.18 -3.81
CA VAL A 53 -7.69 5.78 -2.68
C VAL A 53 -8.90 5.01 -3.18
N TYR A 54 -9.58 5.48 -4.22
CA TYR A 54 -10.72 4.76 -4.80
C TYR A 54 -10.34 3.39 -5.33
N ARG A 55 -9.15 3.27 -5.93
CA ARG A 55 -8.64 1.99 -6.42
C ARG A 55 -8.44 1.00 -5.26
N ILE A 56 -7.89 1.46 -4.15
CA ILE A 56 -7.69 0.64 -2.96
C ILE A 56 -9.04 0.15 -2.42
N ILE A 57 -10.00 1.05 -2.31
CA ILE A 57 -11.34 0.73 -1.80
C ILE A 57 -12.02 -0.30 -2.70
N ARG A 58 -11.96 -0.11 -4.02
CA ARG A 58 -12.59 -1.03 -4.98
C ARG A 58 -11.97 -2.42 -4.95
N ARG A 59 -10.65 -2.49 -4.75
CA ARG A 59 -9.94 -3.77 -4.70
C ARG A 59 -10.42 -4.64 -3.55
N ALA A 60 -10.78 -4.04 -2.44
CA ALA A 60 -11.26 -4.77 -1.26
C ALA A 60 -12.71 -5.22 -1.39
N GLN A 61 -13.47 -4.64 -2.32
CA GLN A 61 -14.88 -4.97 -2.52
C GLN A 61 -15.12 -6.09 -3.53
N VAL A 62 -14.08 -6.59 -4.16
CA VAL A 62 -14.19 -7.64 -5.19
C VAL A 62 -14.21 -9.03 -4.56
#